data_499baec140e42b31fdc42d22eca63ae5
#
_entry.id   499baec140e42b31fdc42d22eca63ae5
#
_cell.length_a   1.000
_cell.length_b   1.000
_cell.length_c   1.000
_cell.angle_alpha   90.00
_cell.angle_beta   90.00
_cell.angle_gamma   90.00
#
_symmetry.space_group_name_H-M   'P 1'
#
loop_
_entity.id
_entity.type
_entity.pdbx_description
1 polymer ?
#
loop_
_entity_poly.entity_id
_entity_poly.type
_entity_poly.pdbx_seq_one_letter_code
_entity_poly.pdbx_strand_id
1 'polypeptide(L)'
;AKVWWTGKQYVGHKQLLEEPKIISISYKWLGEDKIHALTWDKNHCDKKLITKFMAEYNKADMVIGQNNDRFDNRWINARAMKFGVEFNTFVKSFDIMKQTKRLFRLPSYSMDYITKFLNVENKQTHEGIKMWDMIQDGNKKQQKEYLQKMVDYNVGDIVSTEAMYFKLRKYMNHKMHFGVLAGKPKYSSPSDGTTDVKLLRVTSTQAGT
;
A
#
# COMPACT_ATOMS: atom_id res chain seq x y z
N ALA A 1 -10.42 -17.14 -15.63
CA ALA A 1 -11.03 -18.46 -15.56
C ALA A 1 -12.23 -18.56 -16.52
N LYS A 2 -12.41 -19.69 -17.21
CA LYS A 2 -13.62 -19.97 -17.98
C LYS A 2 -14.68 -20.59 -17.07
N VAL A 3 -15.90 -20.11 -17.12
CA VAL A 3 -17.01 -20.54 -16.27
C VAL A 3 -18.22 -20.96 -17.14
N TRP A 4 -19.00 -21.91 -16.65
CA TRP A 4 -20.11 -22.52 -17.42
C TRP A 4 -21.46 -21.80 -17.27
N TRP A 5 -21.62 -20.96 -16.21
CA TRP A 5 -22.86 -20.23 -15.95
C TRP A 5 -22.60 -18.85 -15.33
N THR A 6 -23.60 -18.01 -15.31
CA THR A 6 -23.59 -16.69 -14.68
C THR A 6 -23.95 -16.77 -13.20
N GLY A 7 -23.61 -15.73 -12.44
CA GLY A 7 -23.89 -15.63 -11.01
C GLY A 7 -22.64 -15.72 -10.15
N LYS A 8 -22.80 -15.81 -8.83
CA LYS A 8 -21.71 -15.90 -7.89
C LYS A 8 -21.02 -17.25 -8.02
N GLN A 9 -19.73 -17.24 -8.34
CA GLN A 9 -18.96 -18.44 -8.60
C GLN A 9 -17.71 -18.49 -7.74
N TYR A 10 -17.35 -19.70 -7.30
CA TYR A 10 -16.08 -19.97 -6.62
C TYR A 10 -15.14 -20.65 -7.62
N VAL A 11 -14.05 -19.96 -7.95
CA VAL A 11 -13.00 -20.48 -8.85
C VAL A 11 -11.93 -21.17 -8.03
N GLY A 12 -11.83 -22.48 -8.15
CA GLY A 12 -10.76 -23.26 -7.51
C GLY A 12 -9.41 -23.06 -8.20
N HIS A 13 -8.30 -23.30 -7.50
CA HIS A 13 -6.95 -23.12 -8.06
C HIS A 13 -6.71 -23.92 -9.33
N LYS A 14 -7.31 -25.11 -9.47
CA LYS A 14 -7.20 -25.95 -10.67
C LYS A 14 -7.90 -25.37 -11.91
N GLN A 15 -8.76 -24.36 -11.72
CA GLN A 15 -9.48 -23.69 -12.81
C GLN A 15 -8.77 -22.40 -13.26
N LEU A 16 -7.68 -22.02 -12.60
CA LEU A 16 -6.88 -20.88 -13.01
C LEU A 16 -6.12 -21.22 -14.28
N LEU A 17 -6.25 -20.40 -15.31
CA LEU A 17 -5.45 -20.51 -16.55
C LEU A 17 -4.04 -19.97 -16.34
N GLU A 18 -3.93 -18.93 -15.57
CA GLU A 18 -2.67 -18.29 -15.17
C GLU A 18 -2.72 -17.82 -13.72
N GLU A 19 -1.55 -17.79 -13.09
CA GLU A 19 -1.41 -17.18 -11.76
C GLU A 19 -1.64 -15.67 -11.83
N PRO A 20 -2.32 -15.10 -10.84
CA PRO A 20 -2.47 -13.64 -10.73
C PRO A 20 -1.12 -12.93 -10.68
N LYS A 21 -1.01 -11.82 -11.40
CA LYS A 21 0.21 -11.00 -11.52
C LYS A 21 -0.09 -9.56 -11.12
N ILE A 22 0.92 -8.84 -10.72
CA ILE A 22 0.82 -7.42 -10.42
C ILE A 22 1.12 -6.61 -11.68
N ILE A 23 0.18 -5.79 -12.12
CA ILE A 23 0.29 -4.98 -13.34
C ILE A 23 1.14 -3.73 -13.09
N SER A 24 0.86 -3.03 -11.98
CA SER A 24 1.58 -1.82 -11.59
C SER A 24 1.62 -1.63 -10.08
N ILE A 25 2.66 -0.97 -9.60
CA ILE A 25 2.80 -0.48 -8.23
C ILE A 25 3.23 0.98 -8.29
N SER A 26 2.51 1.84 -7.59
CA SER A 26 2.93 3.21 -7.35
C SER A 26 3.27 3.41 -5.88
N TYR A 27 4.32 4.19 -5.61
CA TYR A 27 4.74 4.52 -4.25
C TYR A 27 5.42 5.89 -4.19
N LYS A 28 5.48 6.45 -3.00
CA LYS A 28 6.10 7.74 -2.71
C LYS A 28 6.81 7.68 -1.35
N TRP A 29 7.97 8.26 -1.25
CA TRP A 29 8.59 8.51 0.03
C TRP A 29 7.93 9.73 0.71
N LEU A 30 7.61 9.59 1.99
CA LEU A 30 7.02 10.69 2.74
C LEU A 30 8.00 11.87 2.82
N GLY A 31 7.52 13.06 2.42
CA GLY A 31 8.34 14.26 2.35
C GLY A 31 9.03 14.53 1.01
N GLU A 32 8.93 13.61 0.05
CA GLU A 32 9.34 13.84 -1.33
C GLU A 32 8.13 14.22 -2.21
N ASP A 33 8.35 15.01 -3.27
CA ASP A 33 7.28 15.32 -4.23
C ASP A 33 7.12 14.23 -5.29
N LYS A 34 8.17 13.45 -5.51
CA LYS A 34 8.23 12.45 -6.57
C LYS A 34 7.41 11.22 -6.24
N ILE A 35 6.48 10.88 -7.12
CA ILE A 35 5.76 9.60 -7.12
C ILE A 35 6.44 8.66 -8.11
N HIS A 36 6.74 7.46 -7.67
CA HIS A 36 7.33 6.41 -8.47
C HIS A 36 6.24 5.45 -8.92
N ALA A 37 6.28 5.04 -10.19
CA ALA A 37 5.40 4.03 -10.74
C ALA A 37 6.22 2.94 -11.44
N LEU A 38 5.92 1.70 -11.16
CA LEU A 38 6.52 0.52 -11.75
C LEU A 38 5.43 -0.30 -12.42
N THR A 39 5.75 -0.88 -13.57
CA THR A 39 4.82 -1.74 -14.31
C THR A 39 5.48 -3.07 -14.65
N TRP A 40 4.66 -4.07 -14.94
CA TRP A 40 5.14 -5.31 -15.51
C TRP A 40 5.82 -5.10 -16.86
N ASP A 41 6.53 -6.10 -17.35
CA ASP A 41 7.23 -5.99 -18.63
C ASP A 41 6.32 -6.30 -19.83
N LYS A 42 6.89 -6.15 -21.05
CA LYS A 42 6.18 -6.43 -22.32
C LYS A 42 5.65 -7.87 -22.47
N ASN A 43 6.12 -8.79 -21.65
CA ASN A 43 5.68 -10.18 -21.64
C ASN A 43 4.69 -10.44 -20.49
N HIS A 44 4.12 -9.37 -19.91
CA HIS A 44 3.22 -9.43 -18.75
C HIS A 44 3.86 -10.17 -17.55
N CYS A 45 5.17 -10.01 -17.37
CA CYS A 45 5.89 -10.57 -16.23
C CYS A 45 6.20 -9.47 -15.20
N ASP A 46 5.79 -9.69 -13.96
CA ASP A 46 5.95 -8.75 -12.86
C ASP A 46 7.24 -8.97 -12.04
N LYS A 47 8.11 -9.92 -12.41
CA LYS A 47 9.34 -10.20 -11.66
C LYS A 47 10.20 -8.96 -11.46
N LYS A 48 10.49 -8.22 -12.54
CA LYS A 48 11.32 -7.01 -12.49
C LYS A 48 10.68 -5.90 -11.66
N LEU A 49 9.35 -5.75 -11.78
CA LEU A 49 8.58 -4.81 -10.99
C LEU A 49 8.70 -5.14 -9.50
N ILE A 50 8.46 -6.38 -9.10
CA ILE A 50 8.56 -6.85 -7.72
C ILE A 50 9.97 -6.67 -7.18
N THR A 51 11.00 -7.08 -7.93
CA THR A 51 12.41 -6.95 -7.48
C THR A 51 12.77 -5.48 -7.21
N LYS A 52 12.37 -4.57 -8.11
CA LYS A 52 12.63 -3.13 -7.94
C LYS A 52 11.86 -2.55 -6.75
N PHE A 53 10.58 -2.90 -6.62
CA PHE A 53 9.76 -2.41 -5.53
C PHE A 53 10.27 -2.89 -4.17
N MET A 54 10.62 -4.19 -4.05
CA MET A 54 11.14 -4.75 -2.81
C MET A 54 12.48 -4.15 -2.39
N ALA A 55 13.32 -3.76 -3.34
CA ALA A 55 14.57 -3.03 -3.05
C ALA A 55 14.30 -1.67 -2.38
N GLU A 56 13.20 -1.01 -2.72
CA GLU A 56 12.78 0.24 -2.05
C GLU A 56 12.02 -0.05 -0.74
N TYR A 57 11.10 -1.02 -0.77
CA TYR A 57 10.34 -1.43 0.40
C TYR A 57 11.25 -1.78 1.59
N ASN A 58 12.34 -2.52 1.33
CA ASN A 58 13.27 -2.98 2.37
C ASN A 58 14.08 -1.84 3.04
N LYS A 59 14.08 -0.65 2.47
CA LYS A 59 14.70 0.56 3.06
C LYS A 59 13.75 1.30 4.01
N ALA A 60 12.45 0.99 3.96
CA ALA A 60 11.46 1.70 4.73
C ALA A 60 11.39 1.19 6.18
N ASP A 61 11.18 2.08 7.12
CA ASP A 61 10.81 1.73 8.50
C ASP A 61 9.33 1.37 8.60
N MET A 62 8.50 2.04 7.79
CA MET A 62 7.06 1.83 7.75
C MET A 62 6.52 2.06 6.34
N VAL A 63 5.60 1.21 5.94
CA VAL A 63 4.79 1.37 4.73
C VAL A 63 3.37 1.75 5.12
N ILE A 64 2.88 2.85 4.56
CA ILE A 64 1.53 3.38 4.82
C ILE A 64 0.67 3.16 3.58
N GLY A 65 -0.55 2.67 3.78
CA GLY A 65 -1.48 2.46 2.68
C GLY A 65 -2.93 2.38 3.14
N GLN A 66 -3.83 2.31 2.18
CA GLN A 66 -5.26 2.17 2.40
C GLN A 66 -5.69 0.73 2.11
N ASN A 67 -6.04 -0.05 3.14
CA ASN A 67 -6.36 -1.48 3.05
C ASN A 67 -5.18 -2.37 2.60
N ASN A 68 -3.96 -1.87 2.72
CA ASN A 68 -2.74 -2.55 2.28
C ASN A 68 -2.47 -3.86 3.03
N ASP A 69 -2.83 -3.98 4.31
CA ASP A 69 -2.66 -5.22 5.09
C ASP A 69 -3.45 -6.39 4.51
N ARG A 70 -4.63 -6.13 3.96
CA ARG A 70 -5.52 -7.17 3.43
C ARG A 70 -5.33 -7.42 1.94
N PHE A 71 -4.82 -6.42 1.21
CA PHE A 71 -4.74 -6.48 -0.25
C PHE A 71 -3.29 -6.36 -0.74
N ASP A 72 -2.71 -5.17 -0.79
CA ASP A 72 -1.45 -4.91 -1.47
C ASP A 72 -0.29 -5.75 -0.90
N ASN A 73 -0.11 -5.72 0.41
CA ASN A 73 0.99 -6.45 1.06
C ASN A 73 0.92 -7.96 0.79
N ARG A 74 -0.28 -8.53 0.77
CA ARG A 74 -0.44 -9.97 0.53
C ARG A 74 -0.08 -10.35 -0.90
N TRP A 75 -0.49 -9.55 -1.88
CA TRP A 75 -0.13 -9.77 -3.27
C TRP A 75 1.36 -9.59 -3.50
N ILE A 76 1.94 -8.52 -2.98
CA ILE A 76 3.37 -8.22 -3.10
C ILE A 76 4.20 -9.33 -2.47
N ASN A 77 3.88 -9.74 -1.25
CA ASN A 77 4.60 -10.81 -0.53
C ASN A 77 4.49 -12.15 -1.26
N ALA A 78 3.30 -12.50 -1.78
CA ALA A 78 3.13 -13.73 -2.56
C ALA A 78 3.97 -13.73 -3.84
N ARG A 79 4.04 -12.60 -4.53
CA ARG A 79 4.87 -12.47 -5.74
C ARG A 79 6.37 -12.45 -5.41
N ALA A 80 6.78 -11.77 -4.32
CA ALA A 80 8.16 -11.79 -3.84
C ALA A 80 8.60 -13.21 -3.50
N MET A 81 7.79 -13.94 -2.73
CA MET A 81 8.04 -15.36 -2.41
C MET A 81 8.17 -16.21 -3.68
N LYS A 82 7.26 -16.06 -4.66
CA LYS A 82 7.31 -16.82 -5.93
C LYS A 82 8.62 -16.61 -6.69
N PHE A 83 9.18 -15.40 -6.63
CA PHE A 83 10.42 -15.07 -7.36
C PHE A 83 11.69 -15.20 -6.53
N GLY A 84 11.60 -15.66 -5.28
CA GLY A 84 12.74 -15.75 -4.37
C GLY A 84 13.33 -14.38 -4.03
N VAL A 85 12.51 -13.34 -4.04
CA VAL A 85 12.91 -11.98 -3.65
C VAL A 85 12.67 -11.81 -2.15
N GLU A 86 13.75 -11.55 -1.42
CA GLU A 86 13.68 -11.35 0.03
C GLU A 86 12.97 -10.04 0.37
N PHE A 87 12.20 -10.05 1.46
CA PHE A 87 11.60 -8.86 2.02
C PHE A 87 11.87 -8.76 3.53
N ASN A 88 12.10 -7.52 3.97
CA ASN A 88 12.37 -7.22 5.36
C ASN A 88 11.08 -7.31 6.18
N THR A 89 10.97 -8.33 7.03
CA THR A 89 9.81 -8.56 7.90
C THR A 89 9.67 -7.55 9.05
N PHE A 90 10.72 -6.75 9.30
CA PHE A 90 10.69 -5.68 10.32
C PHE A 90 10.06 -4.39 9.82
N VAL A 91 9.87 -4.23 8.51
CA VAL A 91 9.13 -3.08 7.95
C VAL A 91 7.71 -3.11 8.48
N LYS A 92 7.31 -2.06 9.20
CA LYS A 92 5.97 -1.96 9.77
C LYS A 92 4.94 -1.60 8.72
N SER A 93 3.79 -2.24 8.76
CA SER A 93 2.65 -1.86 7.95
C SER A 93 1.68 -1.00 8.75
N PHE A 94 1.28 0.13 8.17
CA PHE A 94 0.30 1.04 8.73
C PHE A 94 -0.88 1.19 7.78
N ASP A 95 -1.95 0.48 8.07
CA ASP A 95 -3.17 0.46 7.26
C ASP A 95 -4.15 1.54 7.76
N ILE A 96 -4.32 2.59 6.96
CA ILE A 96 -5.21 3.74 7.27
C ILE A 96 -6.64 3.26 7.46
N MET A 97 -7.16 2.36 6.60
CA MET A 97 -8.52 1.84 6.73
C MET A 97 -8.72 1.12 8.06
N LYS A 98 -7.77 0.30 8.45
CA LYS A 98 -7.80 -0.45 9.72
C LYS A 98 -7.80 0.50 10.93
N GLN A 99 -6.96 1.54 10.89
CA GLN A 99 -6.92 2.55 11.95
C GLN A 99 -8.22 3.37 11.98
N THR A 100 -8.72 3.77 10.83
CA THR A 100 -9.99 4.53 10.71
C THR A 100 -11.17 3.72 11.25
N LYS A 101 -11.28 2.44 10.90
CA LYS A 101 -12.30 1.53 11.44
C LYS A 101 -12.24 1.37 12.95
N ARG A 102 -11.04 1.39 13.52
CA ARG A 102 -10.84 1.26 14.96
C ARG A 102 -11.24 2.52 15.73
N LEU A 103 -11.00 3.69 15.16
CA LEU A 103 -11.14 4.98 15.84
C LEU A 103 -12.46 5.69 15.58
N PHE A 104 -13.06 5.46 14.42
CA PHE A 104 -14.25 6.20 13.97
C PHE A 104 -15.33 5.25 13.49
N ARG A 105 -16.59 5.65 13.71
CA ARG A 105 -17.74 4.97 13.13
C ARG A 105 -18.22 5.77 11.92
N LEU A 106 -17.98 5.25 10.72
CA LEU A 106 -18.35 5.88 9.46
C LEU A 106 -19.27 4.96 8.65
N PRO A 107 -20.16 5.50 7.81
CA PRO A 107 -21.00 4.73 6.89
C PRO A 107 -20.20 3.86 5.90
N SER A 108 -19.03 4.35 5.45
CA SER A 108 -18.10 3.61 4.57
C SER A 108 -16.65 3.92 4.93
N TYR A 109 -15.76 2.96 4.64
CA TYR A 109 -14.32 3.10 4.81
C TYR A 109 -13.58 3.00 3.47
N SER A 110 -14.29 3.15 2.36
CA SER A 110 -13.66 3.27 1.04
C SER A 110 -12.87 4.58 0.95
N MET A 111 -11.82 4.59 0.14
CA MET A 111 -11.04 5.80 -0.13
C MET A 111 -11.93 6.92 -0.64
N ASP A 112 -12.81 6.63 -1.60
CA ASP A 112 -13.75 7.61 -2.17
C ASP A 112 -14.64 8.27 -1.10
N TYR A 113 -15.17 7.48 -0.15
CA TYR A 113 -15.98 8.04 0.93
C TYR A 113 -15.16 8.90 1.87
N ILE A 114 -14.00 8.40 2.33
CA ILE A 114 -13.18 9.10 3.32
C ILE A 114 -12.62 10.41 2.74
N THR A 115 -12.16 10.41 1.49
CA THR A 115 -11.64 11.62 0.83
C THR A 115 -12.73 12.71 0.72
N LYS A 116 -13.95 12.34 0.32
CA LYS A 116 -15.11 13.24 0.29
C LYS A 116 -15.45 13.77 1.68
N PHE A 117 -15.52 12.88 2.67
CA PHE A 117 -15.83 13.24 4.07
C PHE A 117 -14.81 14.22 4.67
N LEU A 118 -13.54 14.08 4.29
CA LEU A 118 -12.46 14.97 4.77
C LEU A 118 -12.22 16.19 3.90
N ASN A 119 -13.02 16.41 2.86
CA ASN A 119 -12.80 17.44 1.85
C ASN A 119 -11.37 17.41 1.29
N VAL A 120 -10.91 16.21 0.93
CA VAL A 120 -9.66 15.96 0.22
C VAL A 120 -10.01 15.76 -1.25
N GLU A 121 -9.27 16.38 -2.16
CA GLU A 121 -9.49 16.17 -3.59
C GLU A 121 -9.27 14.69 -3.95
N ASN A 122 -10.28 14.09 -4.56
CA ASN A 122 -10.21 12.77 -5.17
C ASN A 122 -10.67 12.91 -6.62
N LYS A 123 -9.72 12.90 -7.56
CA LYS A 123 -10.00 13.25 -8.97
C LYS A 123 -10.04 12.05 -9.91
N GLN A 124 -9.92 10.81 -9.43
CA GLN A 124 -9.70 9.67 -10.33
C GLN A 124 -10.89 8.72 -10.35
N THR A 125 -11.51 8.58 -11.52
CA THR A 125 -12.41 7.48 -11.84
C THR A 125 -11.72 6.51 -12.78
N HIS A 126 -11.91 5.21 -12.58
CA HIS A 126 -11.43 4.19 -13.50
C HIS A 126 -12.57 3.61 -14.36
N GLU A 127 -12.22 3.13 -15.56
CA GLU A 127 -13.20 2.58 -16.51
C GLU A 127 -13.68 1.14 -16.14
N GLY A 128 -13.48 0.71 -14.89
CA GLY A 128 -13.92 -0.60 -14.42
C GLY A 128 -13.23 -1.77 -15.14
N ILE A 129 -13.99 -2.82 -15.41
CA ILE A 129 -13.50 -4.08 -16.03
C ILE A 129 -12.84 -3.83 -17.38
N LYS A 130 -13.37 -2.91 -18.17
CA LYS A 130 -12.81 -2.58 -19.50
C LYS A 130 -11.33 -2.23 -19.47
N MET A 131 -10.87 -1.53 -18.43
CA MET A 131 -9.46 -1.18 -18.31
C MET A 131 -8.58 -2.44 -18.19
N TRP A 132 -9.02 -3.43 -17.41
CA TRP A 132 -8.32 -4.71 -17.24
C TRP A 132 -8.27 -5.52 -18.54
N ASP A 133 -9.40 -5.62 -19.25
CA ASP A 133 -9.49 -6.35 -20.51
C ASP A 133 -8.57 -5.75 -21.56
N MET A 134 -8.54 -4.41 -21.67
CA MET A 134 -7.68 -3.74 -22.64
C MET A 134 -6.18 -3.86 -22.32
N ILE A 135 -5.81 -3.95 -21.04
CA ILE A 135 -4.40 -4.17 -20.62
C ILE A 135 -3.98 -5.60 -20.94
N GLN A 136 -4.86 -6.59 -20.79
CA GLN A 136 -4.53 -8.01 -20.98
C GLN A 136 -4.67 -8.45 -22.43
N ASP A 137 -5.81 -8.18 -23.04
CA ASP A 137 -6.22 -8.76 -24.32
C ASP A 137 -6.29 -7.74 -25.48
N GLY A 138 -6.09 -6.47 -25.18
CA GLY A 138 -6.06 -5.42 -26.20
C GLY A 138 -4.88 -5.55 -27.17
N ASN A 139 -4.95 -4.87 -28.33
CA ASN A 139 -3.81 -4.74 -29.21
C ASN A 139 -2.69 -3.91 -28.54
N LYS A 140 -1.45 -3.95 -29.10
CA LYS A 140 -0.28 -3.29 -28.50
C LYS A 140 -0.47 -1.81 -28.18
N LYS A 141 -1.26 -1.08 -29.01
CA LYS A 141 -1.56 0.34 -28.79
C LYS A 141 -2.51 0.49 -27.61
N GLN A 142 -3.57 -0.31 -27.53
CA GLN A 142 -4.53 -0.32 -26.45
C GLN A 142 -3.87 -0.72 -25.13
N GLN A 143 -3.08 -1.80 -25.11
CA GLN A 143 -2.35 -2.24 -23.93
C GLN A 143 -1.49 -1.10 -23.35
N LYS A 144 -0.73 -0.40 -24.20
CA LYS A 144 0.10 0.73 -23.76
C LYS A 144 -0.73 1.89 -23.21
N GLU A 145 -1.80 2.26 -23.91
CA GLU A 145 -2.70 3.35 -23.51
C GLU A 145 -3.36 3.06 -22.16
N TYR A 146 -3.97 1.88 -22.03
CA TYR A 146 -4.69 1.51 -20.82
C TYR A 146 -3.75 1.19 -19.64
N LEU A 147 -2.54 0.71 -19.90
CA LEU A 147 -1.50 0.61 -18.87
C LEU A 147 -1.12 1.98 -18.32
N GLN A 148 -1.00 3.00 -19.19
CA GLN A 148 -0.74 4.36 -18.73
C GLN A 148 -1.91 4.90 -17.90
N LYS A 149 -3.16 4.70 -18.32
CA LYS A 149 -4.34 5.08 -17.52
C LYS A 149 -4.34 4.41 -16.13
N MET A 150 -3.93 3.12 -16.05
CA MET A 150 -3.79 2.41 -14.78
C MET A 150 -2.70 3.03 -13.90
N VAL A 151 -1.58 3.43 -14.48
CA VAL A 151 -0.51 4.12 -13.76
C VAL A 151 -1.01 5.47 -13.23
N ASP A 152 -1.68 6.25 -14.07
CA ASP A 152 -2.21 7.57 -13.69
C ASP A 152 -3.24 7.43 -12.56
N TYR A 153 -4.10 6.42 -12.63
CA TYR A 153 -5.03 6.07 -11.56
C TYR A 153 -4.29 5.74 -10.24
N ASN A 154 -3.30 4.85 -10.28
CA ASN A 154 -2.53 4.48 -9.09
C ASN A 154 -1.75 5.66 -8.51
N VAL A 155 -1.23 6.55 -9.35
CA VAL A 155 -0.59 7.81 -8.91
C VAL A 155 -1.59 8.70 -8.17
N GLY A 156 -2.81 8.83 -8.71
CA GLY A 156 -3.90 9.56 -8.03
C GLY A 156 -4.27 8.96 -6.67
N ASP A 157 -4.26 7.62 -6.56
CA ASP A 157 -4.51 6.94 -5.29
C ASP A 157 -3.41 7.23 -4.26
N ILE A 158 -2.14 7.35 -4.67
CA ILE A 158 -1.04 7.77 -3.77
C ILE A 158 -1.28 9.19 -3.25
N VAL A 159 -1.62 10.14 -4.12
CA VAL A 159 -1.92 11.52 -3.71
C VAL A 159 -3.08 11.56 -2.71
N SER A 160 -4.16 10.84 -3.01
CA SER A 160 -5.33 10.76 -2.14
C SER A 160 -5.02 10.10 -0.80
N THR A 161 -4.23 9.03 -0.81
CA THR A 161 -3.79 8.30 0.40
C THR A 161 -2.94 9.19 1.29
N GLU A 162 -1.98 9.91 0.74
CA GLU A 162 -1.12 10.85 1.48
C GLU A 162 -1.94 11.98 2.10
N ALA A 163 -2.83 12.60 1.34
CA ALA A 163 -3.68 13.69 1.82
C ALA A 163 -4.65 13.22 2.93
N MET A 164 -5.26 12.03 2.79
CA MET A 164 -6.04 11.40 3.87
C MET A 164 -5.18 11.14 5.11
N TYR A 165 -3.99 10.59 4.93
CA TYR A 165 -3.08 10.30 6.03
C TYR A 165 -2.73 11.56 6.82
N PHE A 166 -2.39 12.67 6.15
CA PHE A 166 -2.08 13.95 6.82
C PHE A 166 -3.26 14.51 7.62
N LYS A 167 -4.51 14.33 7.15
CA LYS A 167 -5.70 14.73 7.90
C LYS A 167 -5.96 13.85 9.13
N LEU A 168 -5.71 12.54 9.01
CA LEU A 168 -6.08 11.55 10.01
C LEU A 168 -4.96 11.26 11.02
N ARG A 169 -3.68 11.44 10.66
CA ARG A 169 -2.52 10.99 11.47
C ARG A 169 -2.52 11.52 12.90
N LYS A 170 -3.05 12.72 13.13
CA LYS A 170 -3.12 13.31 14.47
C LYS A 170 -4.04 12.54 15.45
N TYR A 171 -4.93 11.72 14.94
CA TYR A 171 -5.82 10.87 15.72
C TYR A 171 -5.31 9.42 15.84
N MET A 172 -4.27 9.07 15.09
CA MET A 172 -3.80 7.70 14.95
C MET A 172 -2.55 7.44 15.79
N ASN A 173 -2.45 6.24 16.36
CA ASN A 173 -1.25 5.79 17.06
C ASN A 173 -0.44 4.88 16.14
N HIS A 174 0.72 5.35 15.71
CA HIS A 174 1.62 4.65 14.79
C HIS A 174 2.41 3.52 15.46
N LYS A 175 2.41 3.46 16.80
CA LYS A 175 3.20 2.48 17.58
C LYS A 175 4.69 2.46 17.19
N MET A 176 5.22 3.61 16.85
CA MET A 176 6.62 3.82 16.50
C MET A 176 7.21 4.91 17.38
N HIS A 177 8.51 4.82 17.62
CA HIS A 177 9.24 5.82 18.36
C HIS A 177 9.85 6.83 17.37
N PHE A 178 9.08 7.86 17.00
CA PHE A 178 9.51 8.86 16.01
C PHE A 178 10.80 9.57 16.38
N GLY A 179 11.04 9.80 17.66
CA GLY A 179 12.29 10.37 18.12
C GLY A 179 13.51 9.52 17.74
N VAL A 180 13.43 8.19 17.96
CA VAL A 180 14.51 7.26 17.58
C VAL A 180 14.69 7.21 16.07
N LEU A 181 13.61 7.17 15.29
CA LEU A 181 13.68 7.21 13.82
C LEU A 181 14.33 8.50 13.30
N ALA A 182 14.11 9.61 13.99
CA ALA A 182 14.75 10.89 13.68
C ALA A 182 16.18 11.02 14.26
N GLY A 183 16.80 9.92 14.71
CA GLY A 183 18.15 9.94 15.27
C GLY A 183 18.27 10.56 16.66
N LYS A 184 17.15 10.77 17.36
CA LYS A 184 17.13 11.28 18.74
C LYS A 184 17.43 10.17 19.75
N PRO A 185 17.85 10.49 20.98
CA PRO A 185 18.06 9.50 22.02
C PRO A 185 16.83 8.64 22.28
N LYS A 186 17.03 7.38 22.67
CA LYS A 186 15.92 6.42 22.96
C LYS A 186 14.94 6.90 24.06
N TYR A 187 15.36 7.86 24.86
CA TYR A 187 14.54 8.49 25.92
C TYR A 187 13.75 9.70 25.45
N SER A 188 13.90 10.09 24.18
CA SER A 188 13.05 11.15 23.64
C SER A 188 11.58 10.70 23.54
N SER A 189 10.68 11.67 23.43
CA SER A 189 9.26 11.37 23.25
C SER A 189 9.02 10.53 21.99
N PRO A 190 8.28 9.42 22.09
CA PRO A 190 7.97 8.59 20.93
C PRO A 190 7.04 9.28 19.93
N SER A 191 6.35 10.35 20.34
CA SER A 191 5.34 11.03 19.51
C SER A 191 5.91 12.15 18.66
N ASP A 192 6.85 12.93 19.18
CA ASP A 192 7.37 14.15 18.57
C ASP A 192 8.90 14.28 18.64
N GLY A 193 9.56 13.37 19.34
CA GLY A 193 11.02 13.36 19.47
C GLY A 193 11.59 14.42 20.41
N THR A 194 10.77 15.13 21.22
CA THR A 194 11.29 16.05 22.23
C THR A 194 12.13 15.30 23.26
N THR A 195 13.22 15.94 23.71
CA THR A 195 14.11 15.40 24.76
C THR A 195 13.74 15.88 26.16
N ASP A 196 12.79 16.81 26.27
CA ASP A 196 12.24 17.26 27.54
C ASP A 196 11.19 16.25 28.04
N VAL A 197 11.68 15.13 28.54
CA VAL A 197 10.86 14.00 29.04
C VAL A 197 11.31 13.58 30.42
N LYS A 198 10.36 13.26 31.30
CA LYS A 198 10.62 12.76 32.64
C LYS A 198 10.45 11.24 32.68
N LEU A 199 11.48 10.54 33.16
CA LEU A 199 11.39 9.11 33.41
C LEU A 199 10.49 8.86 34.62
N LEU A 200 9.36 8.22 34.42
CA LEU A 200 8.39 7.92 35.48
C LEU A 200 8.62 6.55 36.11
N ARG A 201 9.06 5.56 35.33
CA ARG A 201 9.21 4.17 35.79
C ARG A 201 10.15 3.38 34.90
N VAL A 202 10.91 2.48 35.48
CA VAL A 202 11.65 1.41 34.80
C VAL A 202 10.98 0.07 35.12
N THR A 203 10.75 -0.76 34.12
CA THR A 203 10.22 -2.12 34.27
C THR A 203 11.19 -3.09 33.62
N SER A 204 11.58 -4.12 34.36
CA SER A 204 12.33 -5.26 33.82
C SER A 204 11.34 -6.26 33.19
N THR A 205 11.70 -6.80 32.04
CA THR A 205 10.96 -7.87 31.38
C THR A 205 11.83 -9.10 31.26
N GLN A 206 11.26 -10.24 30.87
CA GLN A 206 12.04 -11.46 30.60
C GLN A 206 13.07 -11.30 29.48
N ALA A 207 12.91 -10.28 28.64
CA ALA A 207 13.84 -9.94 27.56
C ALA A 207 14.97 -8.98 27.99
N GLY A 208 15.00 -8.60 29.26
CA GLY A 208 15.97 -7.65 29.83
C GLY A 208 15.35 -6.29 30.19
N THR A 209 16.19 -5.39 30.69
CA THR A 209 15.83 -4.01 31.06
C THR A 209 16.05 -3.05 29.90
#